data_da42ea274774c10c7ee57e88b8e946d1
#
_entry.id   da42ea274774c10c7ee57e88b8e946d1
#
_cell.length_a   1.000
_cell.length_b   1.000
_cell.length_c   1.000
_cell.angle_alpha   90.00
_cell.angle_beta   90.00
_cell.angle_gamma   90.00
#
_symmetry.space_group_name_H-M   'P 1'
#
loop_
_entity.id
_entity.type
_entity.pdbx_description
1 polymer ?
#
loop_
_entity_poly.entity_id
_entity_poly.type
_entity_poly.pdbx_seq_one_letter_code
_entity_poly.pdbx_strand_id
1 'polypeptide(L)'
;TVVGQSTICCCIVMLFFCKSKQLRQIGKIATPAAIFNIGEPIVFGVPNVLNPYMFIPTVLLVPIVTNLFFYLGFVSGIVTPLSGAQVSMQVPVVLYGLVQGNWMVALWQALAIPLGVVLFLPFYKMYDKTLVEKEKELEAQKAQNNV
;
A
#
# COMPACT_ATOMS: atom_id res chain seq x y z
N THR A 1 4.76 -7.96 -8.47
CA THR A 1 5.61 -7.13 -7.59
C THR A 1 4.99 -5.77 -7.28
N VAL A 2 4.40 -5.09 -8.27
CA VAL A 2 3.79 -3.74 -8.07
C VAL A 2 2.62 -3.80 -7.07
N VAL A 3 1.76 -4.82 -7.14
CA VAL A 3 0.60 -4.97 -6.24
C VAL A 3 1.03 -5.13 -4.78
N GLY A 4 1.98 -5.99 -4.50
CA GLY A 4 2.43 -6.21 -3.14
C GLY A 4 3.20 -5.04 -2.53
N GLN A 5 3.92 -4.32 -3.35
CA GLN A 5 4.56 -3.08 -2.94
C GLN A 5 3.53 -2.02 -2.56
N SER A 6 2.45 -1.89 -3.34
CA SER A 6 1.34 -1.00 -3.01
C SER A 6 0.69 -1.37 -1.67
N THR A 7 0.53 -2.67 -1.38
CA THR A 7 -0.04 -3.19 -0.14
C THR A 7 0.77 -2.78 1.09
N ILE A 8 2.10 -2.94 1.05
CA ILE A 8 3.00 -2.51 2.13
C ILE A 8 2.93 -0.99 2.34
N CYS A 9 2.93 -0.21 1.25
CA CYS A 9 2.80 1.24 1.33
C CYS A 9 1.49 1.66 2.00
N CYS A 10 0.35 1.03 1.65
CA CYS A 10 -0.94 1.27 2.28
C CYS A 10 -0.91 0.97 3.79
N CYS A 11 -0.32 -0.16 4.20
CA CYS A 11 -0.17 -0.50 5.62
C CYS A 11 0.63 0.55 6.37
N ILE A 12 1.77 0.99 5.84
CA ILE A 12 2.61 2.02 6.45
C ILE A 12 1.82 3.32 6.63
N VAL A 13 1.11 3.77 5.58
CA VAL A 13 0.30 4.99 5.66
C VAL A 13 -0.81 4.87 6.70
N MET A 14 -1.54 3.74 6.73
CA MET A 14 -2.62 3.52 7.69
C MET A 14 -2.14 3.48 9.13
N LEU A 15 -0.98 2.87 9.40
CA LEU A 15 -0.45 2.73 10.76
C LEU A 15 0.13 4.02 11.31
N PHE A 16 0.89 4.76 10.49
CA PHE A 16 1.68 5.89 10.97
C PHE A 16 1.03 7.25 10.69
N PHE A 17 0.25 7.38 9.63
CA PHE A 17 -0.24 8.68 9.17
C PHE A 17 -1.75 8.89 9.32
N CYS A 18 -2.55 7.82 9.50
CA CYS A 18 -4.00 7.94 9.70
C CYS A 18 -4.36 8.07 11.18
N LYS A 19 -5.42 8.83 11.45
CA LYS A 19 -5.96 9.08 12.80
C LYS A 19 -7.20 8.24 13.11
N SER A 20 -7.97 7.84 12.10
CA SER A 20 -9.16 7.00 12.25
C SER A 20 -8.82 5.67 12.92
N LYS A 21 -9.62 5.31 13.92
CA LYS A 21 -9.51 4.03 14.64
C LYS A 21 -9.71 2.85 13.68
N GLN A 22 -10.65 2.99 12.74
CA GLN A 22 -10.96 1.98 11.74
C GLN A 22 -9.76 1.67 10.83
N LEU A 23 -9.15 2.71 10.22
CA LEU A 23 -8.01 2.52 9.33
C LEU A 23 -6.79 1.92 10.05
N ARG A 24 -6.54 2.35 11.28
CA ARG A 24 -5.46 1.78 12.09
C ARG A 24 -5.67 0.31 12.45
N GLN A 25 -6.90 -0.09 12.75
CA GLN A 25 -7.23 -1.50 13.00
C GLN A 25 -7.04 -2.35 11.75
N ILE A 26 -7.53 -1.89 10.62
CA ILE A 26 -7.33 -2.58 9.32
C ILE A 26 -5.83 -2.67 9.02
N GLY A 27 -5.07 -1.61 9.19
CA GLY A 27 -3.63 -1.61 9.00
C GLY A 27 -2.91 -2.64 9.87
N LYS A 28 -3.29 -2.77 11.15
CA LYS A 28 -2.70 -3.78 12.06
C LYS A 28 -3.01 -5.22 11.63
N ILE A 29 -4.24 -5.48 11.22
CA ILE A 29 -4.67 -6.82 10.76
C ILE A 29 -4.05 -7.18 9.41
N ALA A 30 -3.94 -6.18 8.52
CA ALA A 30 -3.41 -6.38 7.18
C ALA A 30 -1.87 -6.47 7.13
N THR A 31 -1.15 -5.91 8.09
CA THR A 31 0.32 -5.87 8.08
C THR A 31 0.98 -7.24 7.98
N PRO A 32 0.60 -8.27 8.76
CA PRO A 32 1.20 -9.60 8.61
C PRO A 32 1.01 -10.17 7.19
N ALA A 33 -0.18 -10.00 6.63
CA ALA A 33 -0.49 -10.45 5.27
C ALA A 33 0.28 -9.64 4.21
N ALA A 34 0.40 -8.33 4.41
CA ALA A 34 1.12 -7.44 3.50
C ALA A 34 2.61 -7.77 3.37
N ILE A 35 3.26 -8.23 4.45
CA ILE A 35 4.65 -8.68 4.41
C ILE A 35 4.81 -9.83 3.42
N PHE A 36 3.85 -10.75 3.39
CA PHE A 36 3.80 -11.87 2.44
C PHE A 36 3.13 -11.52 1.11
N ASN A 37 3.02 -10.25 0.79
CA ASN A 37 2.48 -9.78 -0.49
C ASN A 37 0.98 -10.09 -0.70
N ILE A 38 0.24 -10.32 0.38
CA ILE A 38 -1.20 -10.62 0.38
C ILE A 38 -1.97 -9.32 0.61
N GLY A 39 -2.67 -8.84 -0.43
CA GLY A 39 -3.35 -7.53 -0.43
C GLY A 39 -4.83 -7.56 -0.05
N GLU A 40 -5.43 -8.75 0.00
CA GLU A 40 -6.86 -8.95 0.19
C GLU A 40 -7.42 -8.27 1.45
N PRO A 41 -6.76 -8.30 2.61
CA PRO A 41 -7.28 -7.62 3.80
C PRO A 41 -7.43 -6.11 3.63
N ILE A 42 -6.59 -5.50 2.79
CA ILE A 42 -6.68 -4.06 2.50
C ILE A 42 -7.79 -3.79 1.48
N VAL A 43 -7.86 -4.60 0.42
CA VAL A 43 -8.87 -4.44 -0.63
C VAL A 43 -10.29 -4.54 -0.08
N PHE A 44 -10.52 -5.47 0.83
CA PHE A 44 -11.83 -5.68 1.46
C PHE A 44 -12.06 -4.82 2.70
N GLY A 45 -11.04 -4.57 3.49
CA GLY A 45 -11.13 -3.77 4.71
C GLY A 45 -11.27 -2.27 4.44
N VAL A 46 -10.50 -1.75 3.50
CA VAL A 46 -10.70 -0.43 2.91
C VAL A 46 -11.24 -0.68 1.52
N PRO A 47 -12.51 -0.35 1.18
CA PRO A 47 -13.08 -0.65 -0.13
C PRO A 47 -12.41 0.21 -1.21
N ASN A 48 -11.13 -0.10 -1.49
CA ASN A 48 -10.27 0.70 -2.35
C ASN A 48 -10.82 0.84 -3.77
N VAL A 49 -11.48 -0.21 -4.27
CA VAL A 49 -12.02 -0.23 -5.63
C VAL A 49 -13.36 0.51 -5.73
N LEU A 50 -14.17 0.45 -4.67
CA LEU A 50 -15.49 1.10 -4.63
C LEU A 50 -15.45 2.53 -4.09
N ASN A 51 -14.32 2.96 -3.55
CA ASN A 51 -14.15 4.30 -3.01
C ASN A 51 -13.47 5.20 -4.06
N PRO A 52 -14.15 6.26 -4.56
CA PRO A 52 -13.59 7.13 -5.59
C PRO A 52 -12.29 7.81 -5.15
N TYR A 53 -12.11 8.07 -3.84
CA TYR A 53 -10.87 8.63 -3.30
C TYR A 53 -9.69 7.67 -3.36
N MET A 54 -9.93 6.37 -3.22
CA MET A 54 -8.90 5.34 -3.22
C MET A 54 -8.70 4.67 -4.57
N PHE A 55 -9.69 4.73 -5.45
CA PHE A 55 -9.61 4.16 -6.79
C PHE A 55 -8.47 4.78 -7.61
N ILE A 56 -8.40 6.11 -7.63
CA ILE A 56 -7.38 6.83 -8.41
C ILE A 56 -5.95 6.45 -7.98
N PRO A 57 -5.56 6.56 -6.69
CA PRO A 57 -4.20 6.21 -6.29
C PRO A 57 -3.91 4.71 -6.43
N THR A 58 -4.87 3.84 -6.13
CA THR A 58 -4.64 2.39 -6.10
C THR A 58 -4.56 1.79 -7.50
N VAL A 59 -5.44 2.22 -8.41
CA VAL A 59 -5.59 1.61 -9.74
C VAL A 59 -4.76 2.32 -10.81
N LEU A 60 -4.62 3.63 -10.71
CA LEU A 60 -3.95 4.43 -11.74
C LEU A 60 -2.60 4.98 -11.29
N LEU A 61 -2.58 5.81 -10.25
CA LEU A 61 -1.40 6.62 -9.91
C LEU A 61 -0.21 5.74 -9.48
N VAL A 62 -0.38 4.93 -8.45
CA VAL A 62 0.72 4.13 -7.89
C VAL A 62 1.22 3.08 -8.86
N PRO A 63 0.36 2.29 -9.55
CA PRO A 63 0.85 1.35 -10.56
C PRO A 63 1.59 2.01 -11.72
N ILE A 64 1.11 3.15 -12.22
CA ILE A 64 1.76 3.85 -13.33
C ILE A 64 3.13 4.38 -12.89
N VAL A 65 3.19 5.09 -11.76
CA VAL A 65 4.43 5.70 -11.26
C VAL A 65 5.46 4.64 -10.87
N THR A 66 5.04 3.56 -10.20
CA THR A 66 5.95 2.48 -9.82
C THR A 66 6.47 1.71 -11.02
N ASN A 67 5.62 1.44 -12.03
CA ASN A 67 6.08 0.81 -13.27
C ASN A 67 7.07 1.72 -14.03
N LEU A 68 6.78 3.02 -14.11
CA LEU A 68 7.69 3.98 -14.72
C LEU A 68 9.03 4.03 -13.97
N PHE A 69 9.01 4.03 -12.64
CA PHE A 69 10.20 4.00 -11.80
C PHE A 69 11.05 2.75 -12.07
N PHE A 70 10.43 1.56 -12.16
CA PHE A 70 11.13 0.33 -12.53
C PHE A 70 11.66 0.37 -13.97
N TYR A 71 10.89 0.92 -14.89
CA TYR A 71 11.32 1.08 -16.28
C TYR A 71 12.56 1.95 -16.39
N LEU A 72 12.60 3.08 -15.68
CA LEU A 72 13.77 3.98 -15.62
C LEU A 72 14.99 3.25 -15.03
N GLY A 73 14.80 2.45 -13.98
CA GLY A 73 15.88 1.63 -13.42
C GLY A 73 16.44 0.60 -14.41
N PHE A 74 15.57 0.07 -15.26
CA PHE A 74 15.95 -0.88 -16.31
C PHE A 74 16.71 -0.21 -17.46
N VAL A 75 16.23 0.94 -17.94
CA VAL A 75 16.85 1.70 -19.03
C VAL A 75 18.20 2.29 -18.60
N SER A 76 18.34 2.71 -17.34
CA SER A 76 19.60 3.21 -16.80
C SER A 76 20.65 2.11 -16.55
N GLY A 77 20.29 0.82 -16.74
CA GLY A 77 21.19 -0.30 -16.53
C GLY A 77 21.48 -0.64 -15.05
N ILE A 78 20.83 0.07 -14.11
CA ILE A 78 20.97 -0.18 -12.67
C ILE A 78 20.31 -1.48 -12.28
N VAL A 79 19.13 -1.76 -12.86
CA VAL A 79 18.38 -2.98 -12.65
C VAL A 79 18.76 -3.97 -13.76
N THR A 80 19.40 -5.05 -13.37
CA THR A 80 19.76 -6.12 -14.33
C THR A 80 18.54 -6.90 -14.80
N PRO A 81 18.59 -7.51 -16.02
CA PRO A 81 17.54 -8.41 -16.47
C PRO A 81 17.24 -9.49 -15.44
N LEU A 82 15.96 -9.75 -15.23
CA LEU A 82 15.50 -10.76 -14.28
C LEU A 82 15.96 -12.16 -14.74
N SER A 83 16.36 -12.99 -13.80
CA SER A 83 16.89 -14.35 -14.05
C SER A 83 15.87 -15.34 -14.63
N GLY A 84 14.60 -14.93 -14.77
CA GLY A 84 13.51 -15.81 -15.21
C GLY A 84 13.07 -16.86 -14.19
N ALA A 85 13.66 -16.86 -12.99
CA ALA A 85 13.25 -17.77 -11.92
C ALA A 85 11.79 -17.52 -11.53
N GLN A 86 10.97 -18.55 -11.55
CA GLN A 86 9.58 -18.47 -11.08
C GLN A 86 9.57 -18.48 -9.55
N VAL A 87 9.28 -17.34 -8.95
CA VAL A 87 9.14 -17.18 -7.51
C VAL A 87 7.65 -16.98 -7.19
N SER A 88 7.18 -17.63 -6.13
CA SER A 88 5.80 -17.42 -5.65
C SER A 88 5.50 -15.96 -5.37
N MET A 89 4.29 -15.51 -5.69
CA MET A 89 3.86 -14.13 -5.43
C MET A 89 3.80 -13.78 -3.94
N GLN A 90 3.69 -14.77 -3.05
CA GLN A 90 3.61 -14.59 -1.60
C GLN A 90 4.98 -14.37 -0.93
N VAL A 91 6.05 -14.30 -1.66
CA VAL A 91 7.38 -13.97 -1.11
C VAL A 91 7.44 -12.47 -0.79
N PRO A 92 8.00 -12.08 0.37
CA PRO A 92 8.22 -10.67 0.70
C PRO A 92 8.91 -9.92 -0.43
N VAL A 93 8.44 -8.68 -0.71
CA VAL A 93 8.85 -7.89 -1.89
C VAL A 93 10.37 -7.78 -2.03
N VAL A 94 11.07 -7.51 -0.94
CA VAL A 94 12.54 -7.36 -0.96
C VAL A 94 13.25 -8.68 -1.27
N LEU A 95 12.77 -9.79 -0.68
CA LEU A 95 13.32 -11.13 -0.96
C LEU A 95 13.03 -11.57 -2.39
N TYR A 96 11.87 -11.19 -2.91
CA TYR A 96 11.52 -11.42 -4.32
C TYR A 96 12.55 -10.79 -5.28
N GLY A 97 12.98 -9.57 -4.98
CA GLY A 97 14.03 -8.88 -5.74
C GLY A 97 15.39 -9.58 -5.67
N LEU A 98 15.75 -10.12 -4.50
CA LEU A 98 16.99 -10.89 -4.32
C LEU A 98 17.00 -12.18 -5.12
N VAL A 99 15.88 -12.91 -5.13
CA VAL A 99 15.78 -14.22 -5.81
C VAL A 99 15.69 -14.09 -7.33
N GLN A 100 14.95 -13.10 -7.83
CA GLN A 100 14.77 -12.90 -9.27
C GLN A 100 15.89 -12.14 -9.95
N GLY A 101 16.67 -11.40 -9.21
CA GLY A 101 17.66 -10.51 -9.80
C GLY A 101 18.97 -10.53 -9.05
N ASN A 102 19.37 -9.35 -8.68
CA ASN A 102 20.58 -9.08 -7.93
C ASN A 102 20.20 -8.21 -6.70
N TRP A 103 21.10 -8.08 -5.75
CA TRP A 103 20.89 -7.17 -4.60
C TRP A 103 20.52 -5.73 -5.02
N MET A 104 20.95 -5.30 -6.20
CA MET A 104 20.54 -4.02 -6.82
C MET A 104 19.04 -3.93 -7.06
N VAL A 105 18.40 -5.02 -7.52
CA VAL A 105 16.94 -5.08 -7.73
C VAL A 105 16.20 -4.98 -6.41
N ALA A 106 16.69 -5.66 -5.37
CA ALA A 106 16.13 -5.57 -4.03
C ALA A 106 16.25 -4.15 -3.44
N LEU A 107 17.38 -3.50 -3.62
CA LEU A 107 17.60 -2.13 -3.19
C LEU A 107 16.67 -1.15 -3.94
N TRP A 108 16.49 -1.34 -5.24
CA TRP A 108 15.57 -0.53 -6.06
C TRP A 108 14.12 -0.71 -5.61
N GLN A 109 13.72 -1.94 -5.27
CA GLN A 109 12.40 -2.21 -4.69
C GLN A 109 12.23 -1.55 -3.31
N ALA A 110 13.26 -1.58 -2.47
CA ALA A 110 13.24 -0.90 -1.18
C ALA A 110 13.09 0.63 -1.33
N LEU A 111 13.73 1.24 -2.33
CA LEU A 111 13.57 2.67 -2.63
C LEU A 111 12.19 3.03 -3.18
N ALA A 112 11.53 2.10 -3.86
CA ALA A 112 10.19 2.34 -4.37
C ALA A 112 9.11 2.31 -3.27
N ILE A 113 9.38 1.74 -2.09
CA ILE A 113 8.44 1.76 -0.95
C ILE A 113 8.18 3.19 -0.46
N PRO A 114 9.18 4.01 -0.09
CA PRO A 114 8.94 5.39 0.33
C PRO A 114 8.27 6.23 -0.77
N LEU A 115 8.61 5.99 -2.03
CA LEU A 115 7.93 6.64 -3.15
C LEU A 115 6.44 6.33 -3.16
N GLY A 116 6.05 5.06 -3.02
CA GLY A 116 4.66 4.64 -2.92
C GLY A 116 3.94 5.23 -1.69
N VAL A 117 4.61 5.29 -0.54
CA VAL A 117 4.07 5.92 0.68
C VAL A 117 3.74 7.39 0.43
N VAL A 118 4.65 8.15 -0.18
CA VAL A 118 4.43 9.56 -0.51
C VAL A 118 3.25 9.75 -1.46
N LEU A 119 3.10 8.88 -2.46
CA LEU A 119 2.00 8.94 -3.41
C LEU A 119 0.63 8.64 -2.76
N PHE A 120 0.58 7.70 -1.82
CA PHE A 120 -0.66 7.36 -1.11
C PHE A 120 -1.05 8.38 -0.03
N LEU A 121 -0.08 9.09 0.56
CA LEU A 121 -0.30 10.01 1.68
C LEU A 121 -1.43 11.01 1.48
N PRO A 122 -1.51 11.79 0.39
CA PRO A 122 -2.56 12.80 0.23
C PRO A 122 -3.96 12.18 0.19
N PHE A 123 -4.11 11.05 -0.49
CA PHE A 123 -5.39 10.38 -0.67
C PHE A 123 -5.88 9.73 0.64
N TYR A 124 -4.99 9.03 1.35
CA TYR A 124 -5.33 8.47 2.66
C TYR A 124 -5.66 9.55 3.69
N LYS A 125 -4.98 10.69 3.69
CA LYS A 125 -5.31 11.82 4.57
C LYS A 125 -6.68 12.43 4.26
N MET A 126 -7.07 12.51 2.99
CA MET A 126 -8.41 12.97 2.61
C MET A 126 -9.48 12.00 3.09
N TYR A 127 -9.27 10.71 2.86
CA TYR A 127 -10.20 9.68 3.30
C TYR A 127 -10.27 9.54 4.82
N ASP A 128 -9.15 9.64 5.51
CA ASP A 128 -9.06 9.61 6.97
C ASP A 128 -9.89 10.73 7.62
N LYS A 129 -9.87 11.96 7.08
CA LYS A 129 -10.72 13.06 7.55
C LYS A 129 -12.20 12.69 7.49
N THR A 130 -12.65 12.17 6.36
CA THR A 130 -14.04 11.76 6.17
C THR A 130 -14.46 10.66 7.15
N LEU A 131 -13.57 9.71 7.44
CA LEU A 131 -13.84 8.66 8.42
C LEU A 131 -13.86 9.17 9.86
N VAL A 132 -12.94 10.04 10.23
CA VAL A 132 -12.90 10.65 11.57
C VAL A 132 -14.16 11.49 11.83
N GLU A 133 -14.68 12.21 10.84
CA GLU A 133 -15.96 12.92 10.94
C GLU A 133 -17.13 11.97 11.18
N LYS A 134 -17.22 10.91 10.40
CA LYS A 134 -18.24 9.86 10.60
C LYS A 134 -18.13 9.16 11.95
N GLU A 135 -16.92 8.86 12.42
CA GLU A 135 -16.70 8.28 13.75
C GLU A 135 -17.22 9.19 14.86
N LYS A 136 -16.98 10.50 14.76
CA LYS A 136 -17.50 11.50 15.73
C LYS A 136 -19.03 11.61 15.71
N GLU A 137 -19.63 11.60 14.53
CA GLU A 137 -21.11 11.64 14.40
C GLU A 137 -21.74 10.40 15.03
N LEU A 138 -21.17 9.22 14.79
CA LEU A 138 -21.64 7.96 15.38
C LEU A 138 -21.47 7.92 16.91
N GLU A 139 -20.37 8.47 17.43
CA GLU A 139 -20.17 8.59 18.88
C GLU A 139 -21.19 9.57 19.51
N ALA A 140 -21.48 10.68 18.84
CA ALA A 140 -22.50 11.65 19.29
C ALA A 140 -23.91 11.03 19.29
N GLN A 141 -24.28 10.29 18.23
CA GLN A 141 -25.58 9.60 18.18
C GLN A 141 -25.74 8.53 19.26
N LYS A 142 -24.67 7.78 19.55
CA LYS A 142 -24.69 6.78 20.65
C LYS A 142 -24.83 7.43 22.01
N ALA A 143 -24.22 8.59 22.21
CA ALA A 143 -24.37 9.34 23.45
C ALA A 143 -25.81 9.85 23.66
N GLN A 144 -26.50 10.24 22.58
CA GLN A 144 -27.90 10.67 22.63
C GLN A 144 -28.89 9.51 22.85
N ASN A 145 -28.60 8.31 22.33
CA ASN A 145 -29.48 7.16 22.49
C ASN A 145 -29.32 6.41 23.84
N ASN A 146 -28.30 6.76 24.62
CA ASN A 146 -28.05 6.19 25.95
C ASN A 146 -28.56 7.07 27.10
N VAL A 147 -29.29 8.13 26.81
CA VAL A 147 -30.02 8.99 27.75
C VAL A 147 -31.52 8.70 27.67
#